data_a1068dc5251f393fd5e22e2d4130ff38
#
_entry.id   a1068dc5251f393fd5e22e2d4130ff38
#
_cell.length_a   1.000
_cell.length_b   1.000
_cell.length_c   1.000
_cell.angle_alpha   90.00
_cell.angle_beta   90.00
_cell.angle_gamma   90.00
#
_symmetry.space_group_name_H-M   'P 1'
#
loop_
_entity.id
_entity.type
_entity.pdbx_description
1 polymer ?
#
loop_
_entity_poly.entity_id
_entity_poly.type
_entity_poly.pdbx_seq_one_letter_code
_entity_poly.pdbx_strand_id
1 'polypeptide(L)'
;MILESLLMVSVLAVDLDVTAIAYRDHLGYEVKQTGVIQKTCAVQMGDASLAGRAFMNMRPPKGEREVILRFIEGASEAYKPMLSPGWSAVELLAQDPNTLSHQMSNSAFTVVGEPAYLTAAKKILAMQASGPSGELLYLTKMFEPESSLLKPTAPQSPIGNTFIMVAGSSDLKATRIFLEDTFGNLVTNPVPFKIDVLAKARGDSSDTRYPIMMLKFSGPFGFEFDEY
;
A
#
# COMPACT_ATOMS: atom_id res chain seq x y z
N MET A 1 8.68 9.03 -19.71
CA MET A 1 8.02 8.26 -18.62
C MET A 1 8.56 6.84 -18.63
N ILE A 2 9.15 6.43 -17.52
CA ILE A 2 9.82 5.11 -17.41
C ILE A 2 8.92 4.12 -16.65
N LEU A 3 8.16 4.59 -15.63
CA LEU A 3 7.31 3.73 -14.82
C LEU A 3 5.94 3.54 -15.47
N GLU A 4 5.56 2.31 -15.71
CA GLU A 4 4.30 1.95 -16.39
C GLU A 4 3.32 1.21 -15.48
N SER A 5 3.81 0.30 -14.64
CA SER A 5 2.98 -0.62 -13.88
C SER A 5 3.63 -1.06 -12.59
N LEU A 6 2.81 -1.37 -11.59
CA LEU A 6 3.20 -2.20 -10.45
C LEU A 6 3.08 -3.67 -10.88
N LEU A 7 4.11 -4.46 -10.63
CA LEU A 7 4.12 -5.90 -10.90
C LEU A 7 4.12 -6.71 -9.60
N MET A 8 4.87 -6.22 -8.61
CA MET A 8 5.05 -6.91 -7.34
C MET A 8 5.39 -5.92 -6.24
N VAL A 9 4.86 -6.17 -5.05
CA VAL A 9 5.22 -5.50 -3.81
C VAL A 9 5.80 -6.54 -2.86
N SER A 10 6.95 -6.24 -2.24
CA SER A 10 7.56 -7.13 -1.24
C SER A 10 7.33 -6.57 0.17
N VAL A 11 6.89 -7.42 1.07
CA VAL A 11 6.57 -7.11 2.46
C VAL A 11 7.27 -8.14 3.35
N LEU A 12 7.89 -7.69 4.44
CA LEU A 12 8.39 -8.63 5.46
C LEU A 12 7.23 -9.20 6.25
N ALA A 13 7.24 -10.50 6.50
CA ALA A 13 6.22 -11.19 7.28
C ALA A 13 6.84 -12.03 8.39
N VAL A 14 6.36 -11.84 9.60
CA VAL A 14 6.85 -12.57 10.77
C VAL A 14 6.51 -14.06 10.67
N ASP A 15 5.32 -14.36 10.13
CA ASP A 15 4.80 -15.72 9.95
C ASP A 15 4.06 -15.79 8.60
N LEU A 16 4.60 -16.60 7.67
CA LEU A 16 4.03 -16.75 6.33
C LEU A 16 2.70 -17.52 6.34
N ASP A 17 2.51 -18.49 7.24
CA ASP A 17 1.28 -19.29 7.31
C ASP A 17 0.13 -18.47 7.87
N VAL A 18 0.36 -17.71 8.95
CA VAL A 18 -0.62 -16.77 9.51
C VAL A 18 -1.00 -15.73 8.48
N THR A 19 -0.01 -15.19 7.76
CA THR A 19 -0.24 -14.21 6.68
C THR A 19 -1.04 -14.82 5.53
N ALA A 20 -0.71 -16.04 5.10
CA ALA A 20 -1.46 -16.74 4.04
C ALA A 20 -2.93 -16.92 4.39
N ILE A 21 -3.21 -17.38 5.62
CA ILE A 21 -4.57 -17.58 6.12
C ILE A 21 -5.33 -16.25 6.14
N ALA A 22 -4.74 -15.21 6.72
CA ALA A 22 -5.38 -13.90 6.85
C ALA A 22 -5.73 -13.28 5.47
N TYR A 23 -4.78 -13.28 4.55
CA TYR A 23 -4.99 -12.70 3.22
C TYR A 23 -5.95 -13.51 2.35
N ARG A 24 -5.93 -14.85 2.48
CA ARG A 24 -6.89 -15.72 1.79
C ARG A 24 -8.30 -15.51 2.31
N ASP A 25 -8.49 -15.59 3.62
CA ASP A 25 -9.82 -15.67 4.23
C ASP A 25 -10.54 -14.32 4.28
N HIS A 26 -9.79 -13.21 4.35
CA HIS A 26 -10.38 -11.87 4.47
C HIS A 26 -10.20 -10.98 3.23
N LEU A 27 -9.18 -11.23 2.40
CA LEU A 27 -8.90 -10.41 1.21
C LEU A 27 -9.06 -11.20 -0.11
N GLY A 28 -9.29 -12.53 -0.03
CA GLY A 28 -9.47 -13.38 -1.21
C GLY A 28 -8.19 -13.61 -2.02
N TYR A 29 -7.02 -13.31 -1.46
CA TYR A 29 -5.74 -13.59 -2.11
C TYR A 29 -5.44 -15.09 -2.10
N GLU A 30 -4.74 -15.56 -3.13
CA GLU A 30 -4.34 -16.97 -3.25
C GLU A 30 -2.83 -17.10 -3.33
N VAL A 31 -2.29 -18.13 -2.65
CA VAL A 31 -0.86 -18.47 -2.78
C VAL A 31 -0.59 -18.96 -4.21
N LYS A 32 0.29 -18.26 -4.92
CA LYS A 32 0.72 -18.60 -6.29
C LYS A 32 2.02 -19.40 -6.30
N GLN A 33 2.92 -19.09 -5.37
CA GLN A 33 4.25 -19.67 -5.31
C GLN A 33 4.87 -19.49 -3.94
N THR A 34 5.62 -20.47 -3.48
CA THR A 34 6.51 -20.39 -2.34
C THR A 34 7.92 -20.76 -2.74
N GLY A 35 8.91 -20.38 -1.94
CA GLY A 35 10.30 -20.71 -2.21
C GLY A 35 11.26 -20.05 -1.22
N VAL A 36 12.52 -20.00 -1.61
CA VAL A 36 13.61 -19.40 -0.83
C VAL A 36 14.30 -18.35 -1.71
N ILE A 37 14.57 -17.17 -1.15
CA ILE A 37 15.26 -16.09 -1.84
C ILE A 37 16.69 -16.51 -2.17
N GLN A 38 17.01 -16.59 -3.45
CA GLN A 38 18.37 -16.90 -3.91
C GLN A 38 19.29 -15.70 -3.67
N LYS A 39 20.59 -15.97 -3.43
CA LYS A 39 21.61 -14.93 -3.16
C LYS A 39 21.64 -13.85 -4.26
N THR A 40 21.55 -14.25 -5.52
CA THR A 40 21.51 -13.31 -6.65
C THR A 40 20.27 -12.40 -6.63
N CYS A 41 19.10 -12.96 -6.28
CA CYS A 41 17.86 -12.18 -6.13
C CYS A 41 17.97 -11.20 -4.96
N ALA A 42 18.50 -11.62 -3.80
CA ALA A 42 18.68 -10.76 -2.64
C ALA A 42 19.54 -9.53 -2.97
N VAL A 43 20.66 -9.75 -3.70
CA VAL A 43 21.53 -8.65 -4.16
C VAL A 43 20.80 -7.71 -5.12
N GLN A 44 20.00 -8.25 -6.06
CA GLN A 44 19.19 -7.44 -6.99
C GLN A 44 18.07 -6.68 -6.29
N MET A 45 17.53 -7.20 -5.18
CA MET A 45 16.57 -6.50 -4.32
C MET A 45 17.21 -5.41 -3.45
N GLY A 46 18.54 -5.28 -3.48
CA GLY A 46 19.26 -4.29 -2.70
C GLY A 46 19.57 -4.70 -1.25
N ASP A 47 19.19 -5.91 -0.84
CA ASP A 47 19.41 -6.42 0.51
C ASP A 47 19.90 -7.87 0.51
N ALA A 48 21.21 -8.03 0.61
CA ALA A 48 21.85 -9.36 0.63
C ALA A 48 21.43 -10.22 1.85
N SER A 49 20.92 -9.62 2.92
CA SER A 49 20.46 -10.33 4.13
C SER A 49 19.17 -11.13 3.90
N LEU A 50 18.47 -10.88 2.80
CA LEU A 50 17.28 -11.65 2.40
C LEU A 50 17.64 -13.03 1.84
N ALA A 51 18.88 -13.29 1.49
CA ALA A 51 19.31 -14.59 0.96
C ALA A 51 19.05 -15.72 1.96
N GLY A 52 18.41 -16.79 1.49
CA GLY A 52 18.05 -17.94 2.31
C GLY A 52 16.72 -17.81 3.06
N ARG A 53 16.08 -16.63 3.07
CA ARG A 53 14.75 -16.47 3.69
C ARG A 53 13.67 -17.11 2.84
N ALA A 54 12.68 -17.69 3.49
CA ALA A 54 11.48 -18.18 2.81
C ALA A 54 10.67 -17.01 2.26
N PHE A 55 9.96 -17.25 1.17
CA PHE A 55 8.99 -16.29 0.62
C PHE A 55 7.72 -16.98 0.14
N MET A 56 6.66 -16.21 0.10
CA MET A 56 5.38 -16.57 -0.47
C MET A 56 4.89 -15.43 -1.39
N ASN A 57 4.56 -15.76 -2.64
CA ASN A 57 3.89 -14.87 -3.57
C ASN A 57 2.39 -15.15 -3.54
N MET A 58 1.60 -14.12 -3.29
CA MET A 58 0.15 -14.17 -3.35
C MET A 58 -0.39 -13.33 -4.49
N ARG A 59 -1.34 -13.87 -5.22
CA ARG A 59 -2.06 -13.14 -6.28
C ARG A 59 -3.38 -12.60 -5.76
N PRO A 60 -3.87 -11.47 -6.29
CA PRO A 60 -5.19 -10.95 -5.95
C PRO A 60 -6.31 -11.90 -6.39
N PRO A 61 -7.57 -11.67 -5.97
CA PRO A 61 -8.72 -12.44 -6.38
C PRO A 61 -8.82 -12.60 -7.89
N LYS A 62 -9.39 -13.71 -8.35
CA LYS A 62 -9.56 -14.01 -9.78
C LYS A 62 -10.39 -12.92 -10.48
N GLY A 63 -9.91 -12.49 -11.65
CA GLY A 63 -10.53 -11.41 -12.43
C GLY A 63 -9.91 -10.04 -12.18
N GLU A 64 -9.16 -9.88 -11.11
CA GLU A 64 -8.42 -8.65 -10.83
C GLU A 64 -7.09 -8.61 -11.61
N ARG A 65 -6.58 -7.39 -11.81
CA ARG A 65 -5.26 -7.20 -12.41
C ARG A 65 -4.19 -7.75 -11.48
N GLU A 66 -3.32 -8.62 -12.00
CA GLU A 66 -2.32 -9.30 -11.19
C GLU A 66 -1.17 -8.35 -10.80
N VAL A 67 -1.22 -7.85 -9.55
CA VAL A 67 -0.07 -7.30 -8.82
C VAL A 67 0.22 -8.24 -7.67
N ILE A 68 1.39 -8.85 -7.69
CA ILE A 68 1.77 -9.87 -6.70
C ILE A 68 2.13 -9.19 -5.38
N LEU A 69 1.60 -9.70 -4.26
CA LEU A 69 2.14 -9.43 -2.94
C LEU A 69 3.11 -10.56 -2.58
N ARG A 70 4.40 -10.21 -2.45
CA ARG A 70 5.43 -11.13 -1.98
C ARG A 70 5.66 -10.91 -0.51
N PHE A 71 5.40 -11.92 0.29
CA PHE A 71 5.75 -11.94 1.70
C PHE A 71 7.08 -12.69 1.87
N ILE A 72 8.03 -12.06 2.56
CA ILE A 72 9.37 -12.62 2.83
C ILE A 72 9.50 -12.78 4.33
N GLU A 73 9.85 -13.97 4.79
CA GLU A 73 10.04 -14.26 6.19
C GLU A 73 11.04 -13.29 6.83
N GLY A 74 10.60 -12.61 7.90
CA GLY A 74 11.41 -11.66 8.63
C GLY A 74 10.60 -10.56 9.29
N ALA A 75 11.30 -9.75 10.08
CA ALA A 75 10.74 -8.57 10.74
C ALA A 75 11.71 -7.40 10.59
N SER A 76 11.19 -6.19 10.70
CA SER A 76 12.00 -4.97 10.83
C SER A 76 11.61 -4.27 12.14
N GLU A 77 12.51 -4.30 13.12
CA GLU A 77 12.30 -3.62 14.40
C GLU A 77 12.45 -2.10 14.30
N ALA A 78 13.25 -1.63 13.35
CA ALA A 78 13.55 -0.21 13.17
C ALA A 78 12.45 0.55 12.42
N TYR A 79 11.66 -0.14 11.60
CA TYR A 79 10.64 0.48 10.77
C TYR A 79 9.29 0.51 11.47
N LYS A 80 8.67 1.70 11.50
CA LYS A 80 7.31 1.91 12.02
C LYS A 80 6.49 2.63 10.97
N PRO A 81 5.44 1.99 10.41
CA PRO A 81 4.56 2.65 9.45
C PRO A 81 4.06 4.00 9.97
N MET A 82 3.94 5.00 9.09
CA MET A 82 3.50 6.37 9.43
C MET A 82 4.42 7.17 10.37
N LEU A 83 5.50 6.57 10.89
CA LEU A 83 6.46 7.23 11.78
C LEU A 83 7.85 7.31 11.18
N SER A 84 8.22 6.36 10.35
CA SER A 84 9.52 6.28 9.69
C SER A 84 9.42 6.67 8.22
N PRO A 85 10.34 7.48 7.67
CA PRO A 85 10.43 7.70 6.23
C PRO A 85 10.65 6.39 5.46
N GLY A 86 10.21 6.32 4.22
CA GLY A 86 10.28 5.14 3.34
C GLY A 86 8.90 4.54 3.08
N TRP A 87 8.87 3.32 2.52
CA TRP A 87 7.62 2.64 2.17
C TRP A 87 6.75 2.42 3.42
N SER A 88 5.51 2.93 3.38
CA SER A 88 4.62 2.97 4.54
C SER A 88 3.43 2.03 4.38
N ALA A 89 2.74 2.06 3.24
CA ALA A 89 1.52 1.28 3.04
C ALA A 89 1.40 0.72 1.62
N VAL A 90 0.61 -0.35 1.52
CA VAL A 90 0.12 -0.91 0.26
C VAL A 90 -1.34 -0.50 0.13
N GLU A 91 -1.71 0.21 -0.94
CA GLU A 91 -3.08 0.60 -1.16
C GLU A 91 -3.78 -0.30 -2.18
N LEU A 92 -4.86 -0.91 -1.74
CA LEU A 92 -5.69 -1.84 -2.49
C LEU A 92 -7.03 -1.19 -2.83
N LEU A 93 -7.52 -1.44 -4.04
CA LEU A 93 -8.91 -1.11 -4.36
C LEU A 93 -9.86 -2.00 -3.54
N ALA A 94 -10.97 -1.44 -3.10
CA ALA A 94 -12.00 -2.14 -2.33
C ALA A 94 -13.39 -1.76 -2.84
N GLN A 95 -14.31 -2.72 -2.89
CA GLN A 95 -15.71 -2.44 -3.24
C GLN A 95 -16.44 -1.72 -2.12
N ASP A 96 -16.22 -2.13 -0.87
CA ASP A 96 -16.89 -1.56 0.29
C ASP A 96 -16.03 -1.61 1.57
N PRO A 97 -15.31 -0.52 1.87
CA PRO A 97 -14.54 -0.39 3.10
C PRO A 97 -15.35 -0.57 4.38
N ASN A 98 -16.65 -0.21 4.41
CA ASN A 98 -17.48 -0.39 5.60
C ASN A 98 -17.70 -1.87 5.92
N THR A 99 -18.04 -2.66 4.92
CA THR A 99 -18.17 -4.12 5.08
C THR A 99 -16.85 -4.74 5.52
N LEU A 100 -15.74 -4.31 4.93
CA LEU A 100 -14.40 -4.82 5.27
C LEU A 100 -14.00 -4.48 6.71
N SER A 101 -14.27 -3.27 7.21
CA SER A 101 -14.02 -2.89 8.60
C SER A 101 -14.72 -3.85 9.57
N HIS A 102 -16.00 -4.14 9.33
CA HIS A 102 -16.75 -5.10 10.15
C HIS A 102 -16.18 -6.52 10.09
N GLN A 103 -15.78 -6.99 8.90
CA GLN A 103 -15.21 -8.34 8.72
C GLN A 103 -13.84 -8.47 9.39
N MET A 104 -13.03 -7.40 9.38
CA MET A 104 -11.70 -7.40 9.97
C MET A 104 -11.71 -7.35 11.50
N SER A 105 -12.80 -6.94 12.14
CA SER A 105 -12.92 -6.84 13.61
C SER A 105 -12.66 -8.17 14.34
N ASN A 106 -12.85 -9.31 13.66
CA ASN A 106 -12.64 -10.65 14.21
C ASN A 106 -11.60 -11.44 13.39
N SER A 107 -10.58 -10.78 12.91
CA SER A 107 -9.55 -11.36 12.07
C SER A 107 -8.15 -11.10 12.61
N ALA A 108 -7.12 -11.57 11.91
CA ALA A 108 -5.72 -11.22 12.18
C ALA A 108 -5.35 -9.78 11.76
N PHE A 109 -6.26 -9.06 11.11
CA PHE A 109 -6.09 -7.64 10.81
C PHE A 109 -6.57 -6.78 11.98
N THR A 110 -5.95 -5.62 12.17
CA THR A 110 -6.39 -4.60 13.11
C THR A 110 -6.79 -3.35 12.35
N VAL A 111 -8.05 -2.92 12.47
CA VAL A 111 -8.50 -1.64 11.89
C VAL A 111 -7.84 -0.51 12.68
N VAL A 112 -7.01 0.29 12.01
CA VAL A 112 -6.30 1.43 12.61
C VAL A 112 -6.92 2.77 12.22
N GLY A 113 -7.61 2.81 11.09
CA GLY A 113 -8.42 3.94 10.63
C GLY A 113 -9.77 3.45 10.09
N GLU A 114 -10.85 3.87 10.72
CA GLU A 114 -12.21 3.53 10.27
C GLU A 114 -12.54 4.14 8.90
N PRO A 115 -13.48 3.56 8.14
CA PRO A 115 -13.88 4.08 6.83
C PRO A 115 -14.28 5.55 6.90
N ALA A 116 -13.59 6.38 6.15
CA ALA A 116 -13.86 7.82 6.09
C ALA A 116 -13.71 8.35 4.65
N TYR A 117 -14.53 9.36 4.33
CA TYR A 117 -14.36 10.08 3.07
C TYR A 117 -13.16 11.02 3.13
N LEU A 118 -12.26 10.93 2.16
CA LEU A 118 -11.05 11.76 2.12
C LEU A 118 -11.34 13.23 1.78
N THR A 119 -12.47 13.51 1.14
CA THR A 119 -12.84 14.89 0.75
C THR A 119 -14.34 15.12 0.94
N ALA A 120 -14.73 16.41 1.03
CA ALA A 120 -16.14 16.82 1.09
C ALA A 120 -16.94 16.36 -0.15
N ALA A 121 -16.30 16.17 -1.30
CA ALA A 121 -16.95 15.67 -2.51
C ALA A 121 -17.34 14.17 -2.43
N LYS A 122 -16.89 13.46 -1.39
CA LYS A 122 -17.24 12.05 -1.12
C LYS A 122 -16.94 11.09 -2.29
N LYS A 123 -15.92 11.40 -3.09
CA LYS A 123 -15.53 10.55 -4.24
C LYS A 123 -14.62 9.40 -3.87
N ILE A 124 -14.00 9.44 -2.70
CA ILE A 124 -13.07 8.42 -2.21
C ILE A 124 -13.44 8.10 -0.77
N LEU A 125 -13.69 6.83 -0.49
CA LEU A 125 -13.89 6.27 0.85
C LEU A 125 -12.72 5.33 1.13
N ALA A 126 -11.97 5.58 2.18
CA ALA A 126 -10.80 4.78 2.54
C ALA A 126 -10.84 4.36 4.00
N MET A 127 -10.26 3.21 4.29
CA MET A 127 -9.95 2.74 5.63
C MET A 127 -8.51 2.24 5.70
N GLN A 128 -7.97 2.10 6.89
CA GLN A 128 -6.64 1.58 7.11
C GLN A 128 -6.68 0.39 8.05
N ALA A 129 -5.92 -0.65 7.72
CA ALA A 129 -5.75 -1.83 8.54
C ALA A 129 -4.27 -2.22 8.64
N SER A 130 -3.85 -2.68 9.81
CA SER A 130 -2.58 -3.35 9.98
C SER A 130 -2.77 -4.85 9.82
N GLY A 131 -1.94 -5.48 9.02
CA GLY A 131 -1.96 -6.92 8.83
C GLY A 131 -1.19 -7.68 9.90
N PRO A 132 -1.12 -9.02 9.78
CA PRO A 132 -0.58 -9.92 10.82
C PRO A 132 0.89 -9.65 11.18
N SER A 133 1.65 -9.06 10.27
CA SER A 133 3.07 -8.76 10.47
C SER A 133 3.34 -7.28 10.73
N GLY A 134 2.29 -6.48 10.96
CA GLY A 134 2.38 -5.04 11.18
C GLY A 134 2.42 -4.22 9.90
N GLU A 135 2.31 -4.85 8.75
CA GLU A 135 2.19 -4.13 7.47
C GLU A 135 0.91 -3.31 7.41
N LEU A 136 0.97 -2.15 6.78
CA LEU A 136 -0.16 -1.25 6.67
C LEU A 136 -0.82 -1.37 5.30
N LEU A 137 -2.14 -1.55 5.30
CA LEU A 137 -2.99 -1.57 4.12
C LEU A 137 -3.90 -0.34 4.12
N TYR A 138 -4.01 0.33 2.99
CA TYR A 138 -5.09 1.25 2.68
C TYR A 138 -6.08 0.52 1.79
N LEU A 139 -7.36 0.55 2.17
CA LEU A 139 -8.45 -0.14 1.47
C LEU A 139 -9.41 0.93 0.96
N THR A 140 -9.36 1.18 -0.34
CA THR A 140 -9.92 2.39 -0.95
C THR A 140 -10.97 2.08 -1.99
N LYS A 141 -12.16 2.65 -1.79
CA LYS A 141 -13.22 2.71 -2.80
C LYS A 141 -13.19 4.04 -3.52
N MET A 142 -13.13 3.98 -4.83
CA MET A 142 -13.31 5.14 -5.71
C MET A 142 -14.69 5.08 -6.35
N PHE A 143 -15.51 6.12 -6.16
CA PHE A 143 -16.87 6.17 -6.71
C PHE A 143 -16.89 6.58 -8.19
N GLU A 144 -15.90 7.36 -8.62
CA GLU A 144 -15.73 7.83 -9.99
C GLU A 144 -14.27 7.62 -10.42
N PRO A 145 -13.80 6.36 -10.57
CA PRO A 145 -12.39 6.10 -10.86
C PRO A 145 -11.92 6.71 -12.17
N GLU A 146 -12.80 6.80 -13.18
CA GLU A 146 -12.52 7.39 -14.49
C GLU A 146 -12.20 8.89 -14.44
N SER A 147 -12.70 9.59 -13.42
CA SER A 147 -12.44 11.02 -13.19
C SER A 147 -11.20 11.28 -12.33
N SER A 148 -10.58 10.23 -11.78
CA SER A 148 -9.40 10.33 -10.93
C SER A 148 -8.10 10.50 -11.72
N LEU A 149 -7.03 10.93 -11.05
CA LEU A 149 -5.70 11.06 -11.64
C LEU A 149 -5.19 9.74 -12.23
N LEU A 150 -5.38 8.63 -11.53
CA LEU A 150 -4.84 7.31 -11.89
C LEU A 150 -5.78 6.51 -12.79
N LYS A 151 -7.09 6.78 -12.73
CA LYS A 151 -8.14 6.07 -13.49
C LYS A 151 -8.06 4.55 -13.33
N PRO A 152 -8.03 4.00 -12.10
CA PRO A 152 -8.00 2.57 -11.90
C PRO A 152 -9.32 1.94 -12.36
N THR A 153 -9.27 0.67 -12.74
CA THR A 153 -10.49 -0.11 -13.01
C THR A 153 -11.17 -0.44 -11.69
N ALA A 154 -12.49 -0.25 -11.62
CA ALA A 154 -13.26 -0.64 -10.45
C ALA A 154 -13.09 -2.15 -10.18
N PRO A 155 -12.91 -2.57 -8.91
CA PRO A 155 -12.68 -3.97 -8.58
C PRO A 155 -13.90 -4.84 -8.88
N GLN A 156 -13.66 -6.04 -9.40
CA GLN A 156 -14.69 -7.06 -9.68
C GLN A 156 -14.96 -7.93 -8.45
N SER A 157 -14.01 -7.99 -7.52
CA SER A 157 -14.05 -8.72 -6.25
C SER A 157 -14.14 -7.74 -5.07
N PRO A 158 -14.52 -8.18 -3.85
CA PRO A 158 -14.53 -7.30 -2.68
C PRO A 158 -13.22 -6.53 -2.46
N ILE A 159 -12.09 -7.19 -2.78
CA ILE A 159 -10.75 -6.58 -2.85
C ILE A 159 -10.23 -6.69 -4.28
N GLY A 160 -9.77 -5.58 -4.83
CA GLY A 160 -9.10 -5.49 -6.12
C GLY A 160 -7.57 -5.59 -6.01
N ASN A 161 -6.90 -5.09 -7.03
CA ASN A 161 -5.44 -5.07 -7.07
C ASN A 161 -4.85 -3.91 -6.26
N THR A 162 -3.57 -4.04 -5.92
CA THR A 162 -2.74 -2.91 -5.50
C THR A 162 -2.64 -1.90 -6.64
N PHE A 163 -2.88 -0.62 -6.35
CA PHE A 163 -2.80 0.44 -7.35
C PHE A 163 -1.93 1.62 -6.92
N ILE A 164 -1.70 1.78 -5.63
CA ILE A 164 -0.78 2.77 -5.07
C ILE A 164 0.16 2.09 -4.05
N MET A 165 1.41 2.56 -4.04
CA MET A 165 2.34 2.36 -2.93
C MET A 165 2.54 3.70 -2.24
N VAL A 166 2.39 3.71 -0.90
CA VAL A 166 2.54 4.91 -0.08
C VAL A 166 3.90 4.91 0.60
N ALA A 167 4.57 6.05 0.60
CA ALA A 167 5.85 6.26 1.28
C ALA A 167 5.85 7.56 2.08
N GLY A 168 6.46 7.52 3.26
CA GLY A 168 6.76 8.72 4.03
C GLY A 168 8.01 9.43 3.51
N SER A 169 7.98 10.75 3.46
CA SER A 169 9.10 11.60 3.09
C SER A 169 9.29 12.71 4.12
N SER A 170 10.54 13.03 4.42
CA SER A 170 10.87 14.18 5.26
C SER A 170 11.05 15.50 4.46
N ASP A 171 11.07 15.42 3.11
CA ASP A 171 11.23 16.57 2.21
C ASP A 171 10.62 16.24 0.83
N LEU A 172 9.37 16.61 0.62
CA LEU A 172 8.70 16.39 -0.66
C LEU A 172 9.31 17.20 -1.81
N LYS A 173 9.95 18.32 -1.53
CA LYS A 173 10.60 19.10 -2.58
C LYS A 173 11.82 18.37 -3.15
N ALA A 174 12.68 17.85 -2.29
CA ALA A 174 13.82 17.04 -2.70
C ALA A 174 13.37 15.73 -3.38
N THR A 175 12.35 15.06 -2.80
CA THR A 175 11.76 13.85 -3.37
C THR A 175 11.21 14.10 -4.76
N ARG A 176 10.50 15.21 -4.97
CA ARG A 176 9.95 15.59 -6.28
C ARG A 176 11.04 15.74 -7.33
N ILE A 177 12.10 16.51 -7.03
CA ILE A 177 13.23 16.74 -7.95
C ILE A 177 13.84 15.40 -8.34
N PHE A 178 14.11 14.51 -7.34
CA PHE A 178 14.64 13.18 -7.59
C PHE A 178 13.76 12.35 -8.53
N LEU A 179 12.43 12.35 -8.31
CA LEU A 179 11.49 11.56 -9.09
C LEU A 179 11.36 12.09 -10.53
N GLU A 180 11.28 13.40 -10.72
CA GLU A 180 11.20 14.05 -12.04
C GLU A 180 12.47 13.77 -12.85
N ASP A 181 13.63 13.95 -12.24
CA ASP A 181 14.93 13.74 -12.90
C ASP A 181 15.20 12.26 -13.22
N THR A 182 14.77 11.35 -12.33
CA THR A 182 15.06 9.91 -12.48
C THR A 182 14.09 9.23 -13.44
N PHE A 183 12.79 9.51 -13.34
CA PHE A 183 11.76 8.73 -14.05
C PHE A 183 11.06 9.49 -15.17
N GLY A 184 11.09 10.82 -15.16
CA GLY A 184 10.39 11.65 -16.14
C GLY A 184 8.87 11.41 -16.15
N ASN A 185 8.31 10.87 -15.07
CA ASN A 185 6.88 10.67 -14.89
C ASN A 185 6.23 11.95 -14.33
N LEU A 186 4.90 12.06 -14.50
CA LEU A 186 4.15 13.16 -13.92
C LEU A 186 4.20 13.09 -12.39
N VAL A 187 4.72 14.12 -11.75
CA VAL A 187 4.68 14.33 -10.31
C VAL A 187 3.75 15.51 -10.00
N THR A 188 2.79 15.31 -9.11
CA THR A 188 1.85 16.39 -8.73
C THR A 188 2.52 17.40 -7.79
N ASN A 189 1.95 18.59 -7.68
CA ASN A 189 2.31 19.49 -6.58
C ASN A 189 1.82 18.91 -5.25
N PRO A 190 2.55 19.10 -4.15
CA PRO A 190 2.07 18.75 -2.82
C PRO A 190 0.76 19.47 -2.48
N VAL A 191 -0.21 18.74 -1.95
CA VAL A 191 -1.51 19.27 -1.50
C VAL A 191 -1.73 18.85 -0.05
N PRO A 192 -2.13 19.77 0.85
CA PRO A 192 -2.33 19.44 2.26
C PRO A 192 -3.64 18.67 2.46
N PHE A 193 -3.55 17.44 2.99
CA PHE A 193 -4.68 16.60 3.36
C PHE A 193 -4.76 16.40 4.88
N LYS A 194 -5.98 16.26 5.37
CA LYS A 194 -6.24 15.80 6.74
C LYS A 194 -6.24 14.27 6.72
N ILE A 195 -5.31 13.67 7.46
CA ILE A 195 -5.14 12.22 7.54
C ILE A 195 -5.21 11.82 9.01
N ASP A 196 -6.40 11.47 9.47
CA ASP A 196 -6.67 11.23 10.90
C ASP A 196 -5.82 10.06 11.45
N VAL A 197 -5.61 8.99 10.67
CA VAL A 197 -4.77 7.85 11.08
C VAL A 197 -3.31 8.26 11.27
N LEU A 198 -2.79 9.13 10.40
CA LEU A 198 -1.42 9.64 10.49
C LEU A 198 -1.26 10.57 11.71
N ALA A 199 -2.21 11.50 11.90
CA ALA A 199 -2.22 12.38 13.08
C ALA A 199 -2.27 11.56 14.38
N LYS A 200 -3.11 10.55 14.46
CA LYS A 200 -3.21 9.65 15.62
C LYS A 200 -1.91 8.88 15.86
N ALA A 201 -1.31 8.31 14.82
CA ALA A 201 -0.05 7.56 14.94
C ALA A 201 1.10 8.43 15.45
N ARG A 202 1.14 9.70 15.04
CA ARG A 202 2.19 10.66 15.40
C ARG A 202 1.92 11.42 16.70
N GLY A 203 0.71 11.33 17.24
CA GLY A 203 0.29 12.13 18.40
C GLY A 203 0.05 13.60 18.06
N ASP A 204 -0.20 13.92 16.80
CA ASP A 204 -0.49 15.25 16.30
C ASP A 204 -1.96 15.63 16.52
N SER A 205 -2.28 16.92 16.38
CA SER A 205 -3.68 17.38 16.39
C SER A 205 -4.48 16.76 15.24
N SER A 206 -5.74 16.43 15.50
CA SER A 206 -6.66 15.97 14.46
C SER A 206 -6.88 16.98 13.32
N ASP A 207 -6.51 18.24 13.49
CA ASP A 207 -6.57 19.27 12.46
C ASP A 207 -5.28 19.42 11.65
N THR A 208 -4.25 18.64 12.01
CA THR A 208 -2.97 18.62 11.27
C THR A 208 -3.21 18.18 9.83
N ARG A 209 -2.56 18.89 8.92
CA ARG A 209 -2.60 18.58 7.49
C ARG A 209 -1.21 18.20 7.02
N TYR A 210 -1.13 17.08 6.34
CA TYR A 210 0.10 16.54 5.78
C TYR A 210 0.11 16.81 4.27
N PRO A 211 1.18 17.38 3.73
CA PRO A 211 1.33 17.51 2.29
C PRO A 211 1.44 16.12 1.66
N ILE A 212 0.64 15.87 0.62
CA ILE A 212 0.67 14.64 -0.17
C ILE A 212 1.03 14.97 -1.60
N MET A 213 1.86 14.16 -2.20
CA MET A 213 2.30 14.24 -3.58
C MET A 213 2.17 12.88 -4.25
N MET A 214 1.78 12.88 -5.54
CA MET A 214 1.64 11.66 -6.32
C MET A 214 2.63 11.63 -7.48
N LEU A 215 3.33 10.51 -7.65
CA LEU A 215 4.01 10.14 -8.89
C LEU A 215 3.06 9.24 -9.69
N LYS A 216 2.59 9.72 -10.86
CA LYS A 216 1.70 8.95 -11.73
C LYS A 216 2.51 8.08 -12.70
N PHE A 217 2.12 6.80 -12.83
CA PHE A 217 2.62 5.91 -13.88
C PHE A 217 1.86 6.12 -15.21
N SER A 218 2.33 5.52 -16.29
CA SER A 218 1.60 5.52 -17.58
C SER A 218 0.29 4.74 -17.48
N GLY A 219 0.31 3.64 -16.70
CA GLY A 219 -0.88 2.87 -16.36
C GLY A 219 -1.64 3.44 -15.15
N PRO A 220 -2.66 2.71 -14.67
CA PRO A 220 -3.52 3.13 -13.55
C PRO A 220 -2.88 2.90 -12.19
N PHE A 221 -1.61 3.29 -12.03
CA PHE A 221 -0.81 3.10 -10.83
C PHE A 221 -0.10 4.38 -10.44
N GLY A 222 0.33 4.46 -9.18
CA GLY A 222 1.14 5.55 -8.68
C GLY A 222 1.89 5.23 -7.42
N PHE A 223 2.80 6.14 -7.08
CA PHE A 223 3.36 6.25 -5.74
C PHE A 223 2.80 7.50 -5.09
N GLU A 224 2.36 7.36 -3.84
CA GLU A 224 1.99 8.46 -2.97
C GLU A 224 3.12 8.73 -1.99
N PHE A 225 3.40 10.01 -1.77
CA PHE A 225 4.40 10.45 -0.81
C PHE A 225 3.77 11.42 0.16
N ASP A 226 3.80 11.08 1.44
CA ASP A 226 3.30 11.90 2.55
C ASP A 226 4.48 12.56 3.26
N GLU A 227 4.41 13.89 3.49
CA GLU A 227 5.46 14.58 4.24
C GLU A 227 5.18 14.58 5.73
N TYR A 228 6.11 13.98 6.48
CA TYR A 228 6.09 13.95 7.95
C TYR A 228 7.44 13.58 8.59
#